data_48fe49e64dfe4368a2ddea553fad983e
#
_entry.id   48fe49e64dfe4368a2ddea553fad983e
#
_cell.length_a   1.000
_cell.length_b   1.000
_cell.length_c   1.000
_cell.angle_alpha   90.00
_cell.angle_beta   90.00
_cell.angle_gamma   90.00
#
_symmetry.space_group_name_H-M   'P 1'
#
loop_
_entity.id
_entity.type
_entity.pdbx_description
1 polymer ?
#
loop_
_entity_poly.entity_id
_entity_poly.type
_entity_poly.pdbx_seq_one_letter_code
_entity_poly.pdbx_strand_id
1 'polypeptide(L)'
;MRPFPNELHLAFAVPGDLATPTGGYRYDRRIIQELQRLGWHVDVANIGDSFPFPSIAQRATALAILSAVPAGCPIVLDGLAFGAMPEACALRSRTPLIALVHQPLALHSGLDTTQTDVFRESERTALAAAAHVVVTSEATGRIVIADYDVPAQRVSVVRPGNDPVPSAPGSNDGVIRLLSIGSVVPGKGYDLLIAALVALADMPWRLTIAGDRTRNPAAAAQLDADIEAYGLGDRVNVLGAVPAERIIELYLASDIFVLASRFEGYGMALAEAIGHGLPVVSTRAGAIPDTVPADAGLLVAPDDTIALAQALRRLIGDPLERRRLATNARAAAAQLPTWQDSARLFAGAIQKIRFTAATASGKKA
;
A
#
# COMPACT_ATOMS: atom_id res chain seq x y z
N MET A 1 26.52 26.73 -17.72
CA MET A 1 25.67 25.65 -17.17
C MET A 1 25.21 24.82 -18.36
N ARG A 2 25.70 23.57 -18.55
CA ARG A 2 25.29 22.75 -19.69
C ARG A 2 23.86 22.28 -19.46
N PRO A 3 22.93 22.42 -20.43
CA PRO A 3 21.64 21.77 -20.31
C PRO A 3 21.89 20.26 -20.24
N PHE A 4 21.20 19.55 -19.30
CA PHE A 4 21.20 18.11 -19.29
C PHE A 4 20.71 17.64 -20.67
N PRO A 5 21.50 16.85 -21.42
CA PRO A 5 20.99 16.24 -22.64
C PRO A 5 19.83 15.35 -22.25
N ASN A 6 18.92 15.05 -23.17
CA ASN A 6 17.69 14.24 -23.13
C ASN A 6 17.68 12.99 -22.21
N GLU A 7 18.41 12.98 -21.13
CA GLU A 7 18.50 11.85 -20.20
C GLU A 7 17.28 11.79 -19.32
N LEU A 8 16.65 10.64 -19.31
CA LEU A 8 15.56 10.28 -18.43
C LEU A 8 16.10 10.18 -17.00
N HIS A 9 16.14 11.30 -16.27
CA HIS A 9 16.75 11.42 -14.94
C HIS A 9 15.74 11.97 -13.94
N LEU A 10 15.69 11.39 -12.75
CA LEU A 10 14.90 11.85 -11.61
C LEU A 10 15.59 11.51 -10.28
N ALA A 11 15.28 12.25 -9.23
CA ALA A 11 15.55 11.88 -7.85
C ALA A 11 14.31 11.23 -7.24
N PHE A 12 14.49 10.14 -6.49
CA PHE A 12 13.41 9.45 -5.78
C PHE A 12 13.71 9.53 -4.27
N ALA A 13 12.98 10.39 -3.56
CA ALA A 13 13.18 10.64 -2.14
C ALA A 13 12.28 9.73 -1.30
N VAL A 14 12.90 8.93 -0.45
CA VAL A 14 12.25 7.93 0.39
C VAL A 14 12.54 8.17 1.87
N PRO A 15 11.54 8.01 2.76
CA PRO A 15 11.71 8.14 4.20
C PRO A 15 12.25 6.84 4.82
N GLY A 16 13.57 6.68 4.87
CA GLY A 16 14.20 5.54 5.51
C GLY A 16 14.75 4.48 4.55
N ASP A 17 14.85 3.24 5.02
CA ASP A 17 15.43 2.13 4.26
C ASP A 17 14.38 1.48 3.36
N LEU A 18 14.63 1.50 2.05
CA LEU A 18 13.82 0.78 1.06
C LEU A 18 13.75 -0.73 1.29
N ALA A 19 14.70 -1.34 2.03
CA ALA A 19 14.64 -2.77 2.38
C ALA A 19 13.55 -3.11 3.40
N THR A 20 12.99 -2.11 4.09
CA THR A 20 11.91 -2.30 5.06
C THR A 20 10.73 -3.05 4.43
N PRO A 21 10.24 -4.15 5.07
CA PRO A 21 9.21 -5.02 4.47
C PRO A 21 7.79 -4.44 4.60
N THR A 22 7.51 -3.34 3.89
CA THR A 22 6.17 -2.74 3.82
C THR A 22 5.68 -2.67 2.38
N GLY A 23 4.37 -2.55 2.19
CA GLY A 23 3.77 -2.40 0.87
C GLY A 23 4.27 -1.15 0.13
N GLY A 24 4.35 0.01 0.80
CA GLY A 24 4.86 1.25 0.22
C GLY A 24 6.30 1.10 -0.28
N TYR A 25 7.23 0.72 0.58
CA TYR A 25 8.64 0.53 0.19
C TYR A 25 8.84 -0.57 -0.87
N ARG A 26 8.00 -1.62 -0.87
CA ARG A 26 8.03 -2.61 -1.95
C ARG A 26 7.58 -1.99 -3.28
N TYR A 27 6.55 -1.17 -3.28
CA TYR A 27 6.12 -0.42 -4.45
C TYR A 27 7.26 0.47 -4.96
N ASP A 28 7.86 1.27 -4.09
CA ASP A 28 8.93 2.19 -4.45
C ASP A 28 10.12 1.46 -5.07
N ARG A 29 10.61 0.39 -4.41
CA ARG A 29 11.70 -0.46 -4.95
C ARG A 29 11.39 -0.98 -6.35
N ARG A 30 10.17 -1.51 -6.54
CA ARG A 30 9.79 -2.11 -7.82
C ARG A 30 9.64 -1.05 -8.91
N ILE A 31 9.06 0.10 -8.62
CA ILE A 31 8.96 1.20 -9.58
C ILE A 31 10.34 1.74 -9.94
N ILE A 32 11.23 1.95 -8.97
CA ILE A 32 12.60 2.37 -9.22
C ILE A 32 13.33 1.37 -10.15
N GLN A 33 13.27 0.07 -9.84
CA GLN A 33 13.90 -0.97 -10.64
C GLN A 33 13.37 -1.00 -12.08
N GLU A 34 12.06 -0.92 -12.26
CA GLU A 34 11.46 -0.95 -13.59
C GLU A 34 11.70 0.34 -14.37
N LEU A 35 11.73 1.51 -13.71
CA LEU A 35 12.14 2.77 -14.34
C LEU A 35 13.59 2.67 -14.84
N GLN A 36 14.50 2.10 -14.06
CA GLN A 36 15.89 1.86 -14.48
C GLN A 36 15.95 0.92 -15.68
N ARG A 37 15.13 -0.13 -15.75
CA ARG A 37 15.01 -1.01 -16.93
C ARG A 37 14.44 -0.29 -18.16
N LEU A 38 13.64 0.73 -17.96
CA LEU A 38 13.14 1.63 -19.02
C LEU A 38 14.17 2.71 -19.43
N GLY A 39 15.39 2.66 -18.90
CA GLY A 39 16.47 3.57 -19.24
C GLY A 39 16.50 4.87 -18.43
N TRP A 40 15.71 4.97 -17.34
CA TRP A 40 15.80 6.11 -16.43
C TRP A 40 17.02 6.00 -15.53
N HIS A 41 17.71 7.11 -15.33
CA HIS A 41 18.64 7.27 -14.23
C HIS A 41 17.86 7.73 -13.00
N VAL A 42 17.84 6.93 -11.95
CA VAL A 42 17.08 7.19 -10.73
C VAL A 42 18.05 7.31 -9.55
N ASP A 43 18.22 8.53 -9.04
CA ASP A 43 18.98 8.80 -7.82
C ASP A 43 18.06 8.60 -6.60
N VAL A 44 18.35 7.58 -5.80
CA VAL A 44 17.58 7.34 -4.57
C VAL A 44 18.15 8.18 -3.43
N ALA A 45 17.33 9.07 -2.89
CA ALA A 45 17.68 9.92 -1.76
C ALA A 45 16.96 9.44 -0.49
N ASN A 46 17.72 8.85 0.45
CA ASN A 46 17.18 8.56 1.79
C ASN A 46 17.15 9.86 2.60
N ILE A 47 15.96 10.31 2.98
CA ILE A 47 15.74 11.57 3.70
C ILE A 47 15.48 11.37 5.20
N GLY A 48 15.78 10.18 5.73
CA GLY A 48 15.63 9.81 7.15
C GLY A 48 14.37 9.02 7.43
N ASP A 49 14.38 8.27 8.54
CA ASP A 49 13.39 7.25 8.94
C ASP A 49 12.37 7.74 9.98
N SER A 50 12.42 9.01 10.35
CA SER A 50 11.55 9.59 11.40
C SER A 50 10.15 9.98 10.93
N PHE A 51 9.87 9.86 9.63
CA PHE A 51 8.56 10.19 9.08
C PHE A 51 7.49 9.16 9.43
N PRO A 52 6.25 9.59 9.71
CA PRO A 52 5.71 10.96 9.52
C PRO A 52 5.85 11.88 10.74
N PHE A 53 6.66 11.58 11.75
CA PHE A 53 6.81 12.39 12.96
C PHE A 53 8.24 12.94 13.15
N PRO A 54 8.81 13.63 12.14
CA PRO A 54 10.18 14.14 12.24
C PRO A 54 10.26 15.34 13.18
N SER A 55 11.36 15.44 13.92
CA SER A 55 11.73 16.66 14.63
C SER A 55 12.09 17.80 13.66
N ILE A 56 12.18 19.02 14.16
CA ILE A 56 12.61 20.18 13.36
C ILE A 56 14.00 19.94 12.73
N ALA A 57 14.95 19.37 13.49
CA ALA A 57 16.29 19.08 12.99
C ALA A 57 16.27 18.02 11.87
N GLN A 58 15.46 16.98 12.01
CA GLN A 58 15.30 15.93 10.98
C GLN A 58 14.68 16.49 9.70
N ARG A 59 13.66 17.34 9.80
CA ARG A 59 13.08 18.04 8.63
C ARG A 59 14.13 18.93 7.94
N ALA A 60 14.94 19.66 8.70
CA ALA A 60 16.01 20.50 8.14
C ALA A 60 17.06 19.65 7.40
N THR A 61 17.43 18.48 7.95
CA THR A 61 18.34 17.53 7.29
C THR A 61 17.75 16.99 6.00
N ALA A 62 16.48 16.53 6.01
CA ALA A 62 15.78 16.06 4.83
C ALA A 62 15.69 17.14 3.75
N LEU A 63 15.37 18.38 4.13
CA LEU A 63 15.32 19.52 3.21
C LEU A 63 16.69 19.84 2.60
N ALA A 64 17.78 19.74 3.38
CA ALA A 64 19.15 19.91 2.87
C ALA A 64 19.50 18.86 1.81
N ILE A 65 19.14 17.58 2.04
CA ILE A 65 19.33 16.49 1.07
C ILE A 65 18.56 16.80 -0.23
N LEU A 66 17.29 17.16 -0.13
CA LEU A 66 16.45 17.49 -1.29
C LEU A 66 16.96 18.72 -2.04
N SER A 67 17.50 19.71 -1.32
CA SER A 67 18.06 20.94 -1.89
C SER A 67 19.35 20.69 -2.67
N ALA A 68 20.06 19.60 -2.40
CA ALA A 68 21.26 19.20 -3.13
C ALA A 68 20.93 18.59 -4.51
N VAL A 69 19.67 18.19 -4.76
CA VAL A 69 19.23 17.71 -6.09
C VAL A 69 19.44 18.83 -7.12
N PRO A 70 20.02 18.54 -8.29
CA PRO A 70 20.25 19.53 -9.33
C PRO A 70 18.95 20.23 -9.77
N ALA A 71 19.04 21.54 -10.02
CA ALA A 71 17.90 22.31 -10.50
C ALA A 71 17.36 21.73 -11.84
N GLY A 72 16.05 21.62 -11.95
CA GLY A 72 15.36 21.04 -13.11
C GLY A 72 15.26 19.51 -13.10
N CYS A 73 15.97 18.79 -12.21
CA CYS A 73 15.80 17.36 -12.03
C CYS A 73 14.51 17.11 -11.23
N PRO A 74 13.49 16.40 -11.78
CA PRO A 74 12.27 16.10 -11.05
C PRO A 74 12.56 15.31 -9.78
N ILE A 75 11.85 15.63 -8.70
CA ILE A 75 11.92 14.90 -7.45
C ILE A 75 10.58 14.20 -7.21
N VAL A 76 10.61 12.87 -7.16
CA VAL A 76 9.51 12.06 -6.61
C VAL A 76 9.69 12.02 -5.10
N LEU A 77 8.66 12.45 -4.38
CA LEU A 77 8.64 12.43 -2.90
C LEU A 77 7.58 11.44 -2.42
N ASP A 78 8.00 10.46 -1.64
CA ASP A 78 7.07 9.58 -0.93
C ASP A 78 6.16 10.44 -0.02
N GLY A 79 4.84 10.18 -0.10
CA GLY A 79 3.81 10.93 0.61
C GLY A 79 3.94 10.89 2.13
N LEU A 80 4.52 9.81 2.68
CA LEU A 80 4.80 9.70 4.11
C LEU A 80 5.71 10.84 4.61
N ALA A 81 6.67 11.25 3.77
CA ALA A 81 7.56 12.37 4.09
C ALA A 81 7.02 13.70 3.58
N PHE A 82 6.53 13.76 2.35
CA PHE A 82 6.13 15.02 1.74
C PHE A 82 4.94 15.65 2.46
N GLY A 83 3.94 14.85 2.82
CA GLY A 83 2.79 15.31 3.59
C GLY A 83 3.12 15.77 5.01
N ALA A 84 4.24 15.28 5.59
CA ALA A 84 4.72 15.67 6.93
C ALA A 84 5.76 16.79 6.93
N MET A 85 6.17 17.27 5.74
CA MET A 85 7.24 18.29 5.57
C MET A 85 6.83 19.33 4.51
N PRO A 86 5.83 20.20 4.80
CA PRO A 86 5.35 21.19 3.84
C PRO A 86 6.42 22.21 3.44
N GLU A 87 7.49 22.35 4.20
CA GLU A 87 8.64 23.22 3.87
C GLU A 87 9.31 22.82 2.54
N ALA A 88 9.24 21.55 2.14
CA ALA A 88 9.75 21.07 0.85
C ALA A 88 9.09 21.74 -0.34
N CYS A 89 7.90 22.34 -0.18
CA CYS A 89 7.20 23.10 -1.20
C CYS A 89 8.02 24.27 -1.76
N ALA A 90 8.98 24.82 -1.00
CA ALA A 90 9.88 25.87 -1.47
C ALA A 90 10.74 25.42 -2.66
N LEU A 91 11.00 24.12 -2.80
CA LEU A 91 11.81 23.55 -3.89
C LEU A 91 11.12 23.63 -5.26
N ARG A 92 9.79 23.84 -5.30
CA ARG A 92 9.02 23.93 -6.56
C ARG A 92 9.50 25.02 -7.52
N SER A 93 10.18 26.06 -7.00
CA SER A 93 10.74 27.11 -7.82
C SER A 93 12.01 26.68 -8.57
N ARG A 94 12.65 25.59 -8.17
CA ARG A 94 13.89 25.06 -8.73
C ARG A 94 13.67 23.80 -9.56
N THR A 95 12.73 22.95 -9.14
CA THR A 95 12.54 21.62 -9.70
C THR A 95 11.07 21.18 -9.59
N PRO A 96 10.55 20.39 -10.56
CA PRO A 96 9.23 19.79 -10.45
C PRO A 96 9.18 18.80 -9.28
N LEU A 97 8.19 18.97 -8.39
CA LEU A 97 7.91 18.04 -7.30
C LEU A 97 6.77 17.11 -7.71
N ILE A 98 6.94 15.82 -7.52
CA ILE A 98 5.94 14.79 -7.79
C ILE A 98 5.64 14.11 -6.47
N ALA A 99 4.41 14.22 -6.00
CA ALA A 99 3.98 13.50 -4.80
C ALA A 99 3.62 12.07 -5.18
N LEU A 100 4.13 11.09 -4.45
CA LEU A 100 3.72 9.69 -4.53
C LEU A 100 2.91 9.34 -3.28
N VAL A 101 1.58 9.22 -3.41
CA VAL A 101 0.68 9.01 -2.28
C VAL A 101 0.19 7.56 -2.27
N HIS A 102 0.76 6.75 -1.38
CA HIS A 102 0.27 5.39 -1.13
C HIS A 102 -1.05 5.41 -0.34
N GLN A 103 -1.14 6.30 0.63
CA GLN A 103 -2.29 6.54 1.48
C GLN A 103 -2.15 7.94 2.08
N PRO A 104 -3.23 8.75 2.13
CA PRO A 104 -3.19 10.04 2.83
C PRO A 104 -2.84 9.89 4.30
N LEU A 105 -1.99 10.79 4.81
CA LEU A 105 -1.49 10.72 6.19
C LEU A 105 -2.61 10.78 7.23
N ALA A 106 -3.59 11.63 7.00
CA ALA A 106 -4.74 11.78 7.91
C ALA A 106 -5.60 10.51 8.04
N LEU A 107 -5.39 9.49 7.18
CA LEU A 107 -6.09 8.20 7.23
C LEU A 107 -5.23 7.09 7.86
N HIS A 108 -4.07 7.42 8.43
CA HIS A 108 -3.28 6.46 9.18
C HIS A 108 -3.98 6.10 10.49
N SER A 109 -3.96 4.81 10.82
CA SER A 109 -4.53 4.32 12.07
C SER A 109 -3.70 4.75 13.28
N GLY A 110 -4.37 5.03 14.39
CA GLY A 110 -3.72 5.38 15.66
C GLY A 110 -3.43 6.87 15.83
N LEU A 111 -3.87 7.72 14.91
CA LEU A 111 -3.84 9.17 15.06
C LEU A 111 -4.98 9.64 15.96
N ASP A 112 -4.71 10.63 16.81
CA ASP A 112 -5.76 11.41 17.46
C ASP A 112 -6.34 12.47 16.50
N THR A 113 -7.41 13.14 16.92
CA THR A 113 -8.09 14.15 16.10
C THR A 113 -7.16 15.32 15.73
N THR A 114 -6.32 15.77 16.68
CA THR A 114 -5.39 16.88 16.45
C THR A 114 -4.33 16.49 15.42
N GLN A 115 -3.74 15.31 15.55
CA GLN A 115 -2.76 14.78 14.58
C GLN A 115 -3.38 14.61 13.20
N THR A 116 -4.61 14.12 13.13
CA THR A 116 -5.36 13.95 11.88
C THR A 116 -5.53 15.30 11.16
N ASP A 117 -5.94 16.34 11.87
CA ASP A 117 -6.14 17.66 11.29
C ASP A 117 -4.82 18.32 10.86
N VAL A 118 -3.77 18.20 11.68
CA VAL A 118 -2.42 18.69 11.34
C VAL A 118 -1.90 18.01 10.07
N PHE A 119 -2.02 16.69 9.95
CA PHE A 119 -1.58 15.99 8.74
C PHE A 119 -2.42 16.34 7.52
N ARG A 120 -3.75 16.48 7.68
CA ARG A 120 -4.61 16.89 6.58
C ARG A 120 -4.20 18.24 5.99
N GLU A 121 -3.94 19.23 6.84
CA GLU A 121 -3.56 20.56 6.38
C GLU A 121 -2.13 20.60 5.81
N SER A 122 -1.19 19.94 6.47
CA SER A 122 0.19 19.81 5.99
C SER A 122 0.25 19.15 4.62
N GLU A 123 -0.44 18.01 4.46
CA GLU A 123 -0.48 17.24 3.21
C GLU A 123 -1.22 18.01 2.11
N ARG A 124 -2.31 18.74 2.43
CA ARG A 124 -2.99 19.64 1.48
C ARG A 124 -2.01 20.69 0.94
N THR A 125 -1.23 21.31 1.80
CA THR A 125 -0.21 22.29 1.41
C THR A 125 0.86 21.66 0.50
N ALA A 126 1.34 20.45 0.83
CA ALA A 126 2.32 19.72 0.04
C ALA A 126 1.77 19.36 -1.35
N LEU A 127 0.57 18.80 -1.42
CA LEU A 127 -0.07 18.39 -2.66
C LEU A 127 -0.42 19.58 -3.57
N ALA A 128 -0.79 20.73 -3.00
CA ALA A 128 -1.01 21.97 -3.76
C ALA A 128 0.26 22.43 -4.49
N ALA A 129 1.44 22.21 -3.91
CA ALA A 129 2.74 22.58 -4.48
C ALA A 129 3.29 21.56 -5.49
N ALA A 130 2.79 20.32 -5.48
CA ALA A 130 3.21 19.29 -6.40
C ALA A 130 2.84 19.62 -7.85
N ALA A 131 3.78 19.46 -8.77
CA ALA A 131 3.50 19.58 -10.20
C ALA A 131 2.60 18.44 -10.69
N HIS A 132 2.71 17.27 -10.05
CA HIS A 132 1.87 16.10 -10.31
C HIS A 132 1.75 15.23 -9.06
N VAL A 133 0.66 14.48 -8.96
CA VAL A 133 0.39 13.55 -7.87
C VAL A 133 0.18 12.17 -8.46
N VAL A 134 1.00 11.22 -8.08
CA VAL A 134 0.84 9.80 -8.40
C VAL A 134 0.21 9.12 -7.19
N VAL A 135 -0.86 8.39 -7.41
CA VAL A 135 -1.56 7.62 -6.37
C VAL A 135 -1.58 6.15 -6.75
N THR A 136 -1.67 5.27 -5.75
CA THR A 136 -1.60 3.81 -5.97
C THR A 136 -2.96 3.15 -6.23
N SER A 137 -4.08 3.89 -6.11
CA SER A 137 -5.42 3.37 -6.35
C SER A 137 -6.40 4.46 -6.80
N GLU A 138 -7.49 4.05 -7.44
CA GLU A 138 -8.60 4.93 -7.80
C GLU A 138 -9.23 5.56 -6.54
N ALA A 139 -9.36 4.79 -5.45
CA ALA A 139 -9.89 5.29 -4.19
C ALA A 139 -9.02 6.42 -3.63
N THR A 140 -7.69 6.23 -3.56
CA THR A 140 -6.76 7.29 -3.14
C THR A 140 -6.85 8.48 -4.08
N GLY A 141 -7.00 8.25 -5.40
CA GLY A 141 -7.20 9.32 -6.39
C GLY A 141 -8.45 10.15 -6.11
N ARG A 142 -9.59 9.51 -5.83
CA ARG A 142 -10.83 10.21 -5.45
C ARG A 142 -10.64 11.05 -4.17
N ILE A 143 -9.96 10.51 -3.16
CA ILE A 143 -9.71 11.21 -1.89
C ILE A 143 -8.83 12.45 -2.11
N VAL A 144 -7.71 12.35 -2.82
CA VAL A 144 -6.82 13.51 -3.03
C VAL A 144 -7.49 14.60 -3.88
N ILE A 145 -8.39 14.24 -4.77
CA ILE A 145 -9.16 15.20 -5.58
C ILE A 145 -10.24 15.88 -4.71
N ALA A 146 -11.03 15.10 -3.96
CA ALA A 146 -12.19 15.61 -3.23
C ALA A 146 -11.83 16.31 -1.92
N ASP A 147 -10.88 15.75 -1.16
CA ASP A 147 -10.60 16.17 0.22
C ASP A 147 -9.33 17.05 0.34
N TYR A 148 -8.46 17.02 -0.69
CA TYR A 148 -7.22 17.81 -0.71
C TYR A 148 -7.16 18.81 -1.86
N ASP A 149 -8.25 19.01 -2.59
CA ASP A 149 -8.40 20.00 -3.68
C ASP A 149 -7.37 19.83 -4.81
N VAL A 150 -6.86 18.62 -5.03
CA VAL A 150 -5.92 18.37 -6.13
C VAL A 150 -6.68 18.32 -7.46
N PRO A 151 -6.35 19.16 -8.45
CA PRO A 151 -7.01 19.10 -9.75
C PRO A 151 -6.85 17.72 -10.41
N ALA A 152 -7.93 17.12 -10.88
CA ALA A 152 -7.95 15.77 -11.45
C ALA A 152 -6.91 15.55 -12.56
N GLN A 153 -6.64 16.58 -13.38
CA GLN A 153 -5.65 16.53 -14.45
C GLN A 153 -4.20 16.45 -13.93
N ARG A 154 -3.95 16.75 -12.66
CA ARG A 154 -2.66 16.56 -12.00
C ARG A 154 -2.53 15.22 -11.26
N VAL A 155 -3.55 14.37 -11.29
CA VAL A 155 -3.54 13.05 -10.65
C VAL A 155 -3.36 11.97 -11.70
N SER A 156 -2.46 11.03 -11.43
CA SER A 156 -2.34 9.78 -12.19
C SER A 156 -2.42 8.59 -11.24
N VAL A 157 -3.27 7.64 -11.57
CA VAL A 157 -3.34 6.37 -10.85
C VAL A 157 -2.32 5.40 -11.44
N VAL A 158 -1.39 4.95 -10.62
CA VAL A 158 -0.40 3.94 -10.99
C VAL A 158 -0.47 2.82 -9.96
N ARG A 159 -1.29 1.83 -10.26
CA ARG A 159 -1.50 0.67 -9.37
C ARG A 159 -0.20 -0.12 -9.22
N PRO A 160 0.06 -0.77 -8.06
CA PRO A 160 1.13 -1.74 -7.91
C PRO A 160 1.03 -2.85 -8.96
N GLY A 161 2.16 -3.24 -9.50
CA GLY A 161 2.24 -4.39 -10.39
C GLY A 161 2.22 -5.71 -9.61
N ASN A 162 1.96 -6.78 -10.33
CA ASN A 162 2.00 -8.14 -9.80
C ASN A 162 2.98 -8.99 -10.61
N ASP A 163 3.65 -9.89 -9.93
CA ASP A 163 4.49 -10.90 -10.57
C ASP A 163 3.61 -12.12 -10.92
N PRO A 164 3.87 -12.82 -12.01
CA PRO A 164 3.24 -14.11 -12.27
C PRO A 164 3.59 -15.10 -11.16
N VAL A 165 2.57 -15.72 -10.57
CA VAL A 165 2.74 -16.66 -9.46
C VAL A 165 1.87 -17.92 -9.68
N PRO A 166 2.27 -19.08 -9.13
CA PRO A 166 1.45 -20.28 -9.21
C PRO A 166 0.19 -20.14 -8.35
N SER A 167 -0.90 -20.77 -8.79
CA SER A 167 -2.14 -20.81 -8.04
C SER A 167 -2.06 -21.78 -6.86
N ALA A 168 -2.67 -21.42 -5.75
CA ALA A 168 -2.82 -22.29 -4.59
C ALA A 168 -3.66 -23.54 -4.94
N PRO A 169 -3.19 -24.75 -4.60
CA PRO A 169 -3.91 -25.99 -4.89
C PRO A 169 -5.13 -26.20 -4.00
N GLY A 170 -5.16 -25.55 -2.81
CA GLY A 170 -6.14 -25.78 -1.77
C GLY A 170 -5.80 -27.00 -0.91
N SER A 171 -6.35 -27.03 0.31
CA SER A 171 -6.21 -28.15 1.24
C SER A 171 -7.22 -29.28 0.90
N ASN A 172 -6.88 -30.50 1.28
CA ASN A 172 -7.72 -31.68 1.09
C ASN A 172 -7.86 -32.54 2.35
N ASP A 173 -7.37 -32.07 3.49
CA ASP A 173 -7.37 -32.78 4.78
C ASP A 173 -8.57 -32.38 5.69
N GLY A 174 -9.50 -31.61 5.17
CA GLY A 174 -10.70 -31.16 5.88
C GLY A 174 -10.49 -29.96 6.81
N VAL A 175 -9.25 -29.47 6.95
CA VAL A 175 -8.96 -28.25 7.74
C VAL A 175 -8.73 -27.06 6.81
N ILE A 176 -9.52 -26.04 6.94
CA ILE A 176 -9.43 -24.83 6.10
C ILE A 176 -8.32 -23.89 6.64
N ARG A 177 -7.36 -23.59 5.79
CA ARG A 177 -6.21 -22.74 6.11
C ARG A 177 -6.48 -21.30 5.71
N LEU A 178 -6.61 -20.46 6.72
CA LEU A 178 -6.77 -19.02 6.57
C LEU A 178 -5.38 -18.35 6.61
N LEU A 179 -5.16 -17.37 5.76
CA LEU A 179 -3.93 -16.58 5.72
C LEU A 179 -4.26 -15.11 5.86
N SER A 180 -3.52 -14.41 6.70
CA SER A 180 -3.52 -12.95 6.79
C SER A 180 -2.10 -12.41 6.72
N ILE A 181 -1.84 -11.45 5.82
CA ILE A 181 -0.51 -10.86 5.65
C ILE A 181 -0.60 -9.35 5.82
N GLY A 182 0.20 -8.83 6.76
CA GLY A 182 0.33 -7.41 7.05
C GLY A 182 0.98 -7.15 8.40
N SER A 183 1.64 -6.00 8.55
CA SER A 183 2.20 -5.58 9.84
C SER A 183 1.13 -5.59 10.92
N VAL A 184 1.50 -5.97 12.14
CA VAL A 184 0.56 -6.00 13.28
C VAL A 184 0.41 -4.56 13.80
N VAL A 185 -0.56 -3.86 13.22
CA VAL A 185 -0.93 -2.49 13.57
C VAL A 185 -2.45 -2.37 13.63
N PRO A 186 -3.02 -1.39 14.38
CA PRO A 186 -4.48 -1.27 14.59
C PRO A 186 -5.28 -1.23 13.29
N GLY A 187 -4.75 -0.59 12.24
CA GLY A 187 -5.42 -0.47 10.94
C GLY A 187 -5.66 -1.78 10.21
N LYS A 188 -4.95 -2.86 10.55
CA LYS A 188 -5.13 -4.18 9.91
C LYS A 188 -6.27 -5.00 10.51
N GLY A 189 -6.87 -4.57 11.64
CA GLY A 189 -8.07 -5.17 12.21
C GLY A 189 -7.89 -6.60 12.68
N TYR A 190 -6.70 -6.96 13.22
CA TYR A 190 -6.48 -8.30 13.77
C TYR A 190 -7.36 -8.59 14.99
N ASP A 191 -7.66 -7.56 15.78
CA ASP A 191 -8.65 -7.60 16.87
C ASP A 191 -10.04 -8.06 16.38
N LEU A 192 -10.50 -7.48 15.26
CA LEU A 192 -11.77 -7.86 14.62
C LEU A 192 -11.72 -9.29 14.06
N LEU A 193 -10.59 -9.66 13.45
CA LEU A 193 -10.42 -11.00 12.88
C LEU A 193 -10.44 -12.07 13.97
N ILE A 194 -9.70 -11.87 15.06
CA ILE A 194 -9.69 -12.82 16.18
C ILE A 194 -11.09 -12.93 16.80
N ALA A 195 -11.76 -11.82 17.07
CA ALA A 195 -13.12 -11.81 17.60
C ALA A 195 -14.13 -12.53 16.68
N ALA A 196 -14.01 -12.34 15.35
CA ALA A 196 -14.85 -13.06 14.40
C ALA A 196 -14.62 -14.57 14.40
N LEU A 197 -13.37 -15.02 14.57
CA LEU A 197 -12.99 -16.43 14.58
C LEU A 197 -13.45 -17.17 15.85
N VAL A 198 -13.65 -16.48 16.97
CA VAL A 198 -14.25 -17.04 18.19
C VAL A 198 -15.62 -17.63 17.89
N ALA A 199 -16.46 -16.95 17.10
CA ALA A 199 -17.78 -17.42 16.70
C ALA A 199 -17.75 -18.66 15.77
N LEU A 200 -16.57 -19.10 15.34
CA LEU A 200 -16.35 -20.22 14.43
C LEU A 200 -15.59 -21.38 15.09
N ALA A 201 -15.61 -21.47 16.41
CA ALA A 201 -14.93 -22.52 17.17
C ALA A 201 -15.40 -23.93 16.79
N ASP A 202 -16.63 -24.06 16.33
CA ASP A 202 -17.28 -25.30 15.87
C ASP A 202 -16.79 -25.78 14.49
N MET A 203 -15.99 -24.99 13.77
CA MET A 203 -15.55 -25.30 12.40
C MET A 203 -14.07 -25.67 12.32
N PRO A 204 -13.62 -26.51 11.36
CA PRO A 204 -12.24 -26.92 11.20
C PRO A 204 -11.44 -25.88 10.42
N TRP A 205 -10.84 -24.93 11.10
CA TRP A 205 -9.97 -23.93 10.49
C TRP A 205 -8.66 -23.75 11.28
N ARG A 206 -7.63 -23.25 10.62
CA ARG A 206 -6.40 -22.71 11.21
C ARG A 206 -6.08 -21.37 10.56
N LEU A 207 -5.53 -20.43 11.33
CA LEU A 207 -5.10 -19.13 10.83
C LEU A 207 -3.59 -18.98 10.94
N THR A 208 -2.95 -18.52 9.87
CA THR A 208 -1.57 -18.03 9.90
C THR A 208 -1.57 -16.52 9.66
N ILE A 209 -0.91 -15.78 10.55
CA ILE A 209 -0.66 -14.34 10.44
C ILE A 209 0.84 -14.15 10.16
N ALA A 210 1.19 -13.47 9.07
CA ALA A 210 2.57 -13.11 8.75
C ALA A 210 2.70 -11.59 8.58
N GLY A 211 3.62 -10.97 9.34
CA GLY A 211 3.86 -9.53 9.25
C GLY A 211 4.65 -9.00 10.43
N ASP A 212 5.24 -7.83 10.22
CA ASP A 212 6.09 -7.19 11.21
C ASP A 212 5.29 -6.83 12.48
N ARG A 213 5.82 -7.26 13.63
CA ARG A 213 5.26 -7.05 14.97
C ARG A 213 5.92 -5.90 15.72
N THR A 214 7.03 -5.38 15.18
CA THR A 214 7.86 -4.38 15.88
C THR A 214 7.37 -2.95 15.62
N ARG A 215 6.57 -2.73 14.57
CA ARG A 215 6.06 -1.40 14.20
C ARG A 215 5.08 -0.82 15.22
N ASN A 216 4.32 -1.67 15.89
CA ASN A 216 3.42 -1.29 16.98
C ASN A 216 3.43 -2.39 18.04
N PRO A 217 4.36 -2.33 19.02
CA PRO A 217 4.48 -3.35 20.08
C PRO A 217 3.20 -3.52 20.90
N ALA A 218 2.43 -2.42 21.10
CA ALA A 218 1.18 -2.48 21.85
C ALA A 218 0.11 -3.31 21.10
N ALA A 219 -0.03 -3.09 19.78
CA ALA A 219 -0.94 -3.89 18.96
C ALA A 219 -0.50 -5.36 18.87
N ALA A 220 0.80 -5.62 18.86
CA ALA A 220 1.33 -6.99 18.87
C ALA A 220 1.04 -7.69 20.21
N ALA A 221 1.22 -7.01 21.32
CA ALA A 221 0.89 -7.55 22.66
C ALA A 221 -0.61 -7.77 22.81
N GLN A 222 -1.45 -6.87 22.28
CA GLN A 222 -2.90 -7.03 22.31
C GLN A 222 -3.34 -8.25 21.49
N LEU A 223 -2.75 -8.47 20.31
CA LEU A 223 -3.04 -9.66 19.49
C LEU A 223 -2.75 -10.96 20.25
N ASP A 224 -1.59 -11.02 20.93
CA ASP A 224 -1.24 -12.21 21.74
C ASP A 224 -2.22 -12.41 22.89
N ALA A 225 -2.57 -11.34 23.61
CA ALA A 225 -3.53 -11.38 24.70
C ALA A 225 -4.93 -11.83 24.24
N ASP A 226 -5.39 -11.36 23.07
CA ASP A 226 -6.68 -11.77 22.51
C ASP A 226 -6.67 -13.26 22.14
N ILE A 227 -5.60 -13.75 21.50
CA ILE A 227 -5.44 -15.17 21.14
C ILE A 227 -5.48 -16.06 22.41
N GLU A 228 -4.79 -15.66 23.47
CA GLU A 228 -4.78 -16.37 24.73
C GLU A 228 -6.15 -16.31 25.42
N ALA A 229 -6.74 -15.14 25.56
CA ALA A 229 -8.02 -14.92 26.26
C ALA A 229 -9.15 -15.71 25.61
N TYR A 230 -9.13 -15.87 24.28
CA TYR A 230 -10.15 -16.64 23.56
C TYR A 230 -9.79 -18.13 23.38
N GLY A 231 -8.66 -18.60 23.90
CA GLY A 231 -8.23 -19.99 23.81
C GLY A 231 -7.92 -20.46 22.37
N LEU A 232 -7.43 -19.57 21.51
CA LEU A 232 -7.16 -19.85 20.11
C LEU A 232 -5.70 -20.23 19.81
N GLY A 233 -4.84 -20.42 20.82
CA GLY A 233 -3.41 -20.67 20.67
C GLY A 233 -3.07 -21.87 19.79
N ASP A 234 -3.87 -22.93 19.82
CA ASP A 234 -3.67 -24.13 18.98
C ASP A 234 -4.12 -23.94 17.52
N ARG A 235 -4.81 -22.86 17.21
CA ARG A 235 -5.43 -22.59 15.89
C ARG A 235 -4.88 -21.39 15.18
N VAL A 236 -4.25 -20.46 15.90
CA VAL A 236 -3.69 -19.21 15.36
C VAL A 236 -2.18 -19.23 15.50
N ASN A 237 -1.48 -19.11 14.37
CA ASN A 237 -0.02 -19.06 14.32
C ASN A 237 0.43 -17.67 13.83
N VAL A 238 1.18 -16.94 14.67
CA VAL A 238 1.71 -15.59 14.35
C VAL A 238 3.21 -15.68 14.10
N LEU A 239 3.62 -15.58 12.84
CA LEU A 239 5.00 -15.82 12.39
C LEU A 239 5.92 -14.60 12.54
N GLY A 240 5.38 -13.37 12.69
CA GLY A 240 6.16 -12.15 12.53
C GLY A 240 6.53 -11.88 11.07
N ALA A 241 7.58 -11.07 10.85
CA ALA A 241 8.11 -10.82 9.52
C ALA A 241 8.84 -12.07 9.00
N VAL A 242 8.56 -12.45 7.75
CA VAL A 242 9.15 -13.61 7.09
C VAL A 242 9.73 -13.23 5.73
N PRO A 243 10.72 -13.97 5.19
CA PRO A 243 11.26 -13.74 3.85
C PRO A 243 10.21 -13.89 2.73
N ALA A 244 10.49 -13.29 1.57
CA ALA A 244 9.56 -13.27 0.43
C ALA A 244 9.21 -14.69 -0.06
N GLU A 245 10.18 -15.59 -0.07
CA GLU A 245 9.99 -16.99 -0.47
C GLU A 245 8.97 -17.68 0.46
N ARG A 246 9.05 -17.39 1.75
CA ARG A 246 8.12 -17.93 2.75
C ARG A 246 6.70 -17.36 2.55
N ILE A 247 6.57 -16.11 2.14
CA ILE A 247 5.27 -15.51 1.80
C ILE A 247 4.58 -16.27 0.67
N ILE A 248 5.34 -16.62 -0.38
CA ILE A 248 4.80 -17.42 -1.51
C ILE A 248 4.32 -18.79 -1.02
N GLU A 249 5.12 -19.49 -0.20
CA GLU A 249 4.73 -20.78 0.38
C GLU A 249 3.45 -20.66 1.22
N LEU A 250 3.29 -19.58 1.99
CA LEU A 250 2.08 -19.35 2.79
C LEU A 250 0.85 -19.17 1.92
N TYR A 251 0.94 -18.40 0.82
CA TYR A 251 -0.18 -18.29 -0.13
C TYR A 251 -0.53 -19.65 -0.72
N LEU A 252 0.47 -20.42 -1.17
CA LEU A 252 0.25 -21.75 -1.78
C LEU A 252 -0.33 -22.77 -0.80
N ALA A 253 -0.02 -22.66 0.49
CA ALA A 253 -0.53 -23.56 1.54
C ALA A 253 -1.92 -23.17 2.07
N SER A 254 -2.55 -22.10 1.52
CA SER A 254 -3.78 -21.53 2.08
C SER A 254 -5.01 -21.79 1.20
N ASP A 255 -6.19 -21.70 1.79
CA ASP A 255 -7.49 -21.86 1.14
C ASP A 255 -8.27 -20.57 1.00
N ILE A 256 -8.09 -19.66 1.96
CA ILE A 256 -8.79 -18.37 2.03
C ILE A 256 -7.78 -17.33 2.54
N PHE A 257 -7.75 -16.19 1.86
CA PHE A 257 -7.05 -15.02 2.37
C PHE A 257 -8.05 -14.12 3.13
N VAL A 258 -7.67 -13.66 4.32
CA VAL A 258 -8.52 -12.79 5.14
C VAL A 258 -7.74 -11.59 5.65
N LEU A 259 -8.32 -10.39 5.50
CA LEU A 259 -7.75 -9.16 6.04
C LEU A 259 -8.86 -8.19 6.44
N ALA A 260 -9.01 -7.94 7.75
CA ALA A 260 -10.07 -7.12 8.31
C ALA A 260 -9.70 -5.63 8.40
N SER A 261 -8.94 -5.11 7.44
CA SER A 261 -8.39 -3.76 7.48
C SER A 261 -9.46 -2.68 7.59
N ARG A 262 -9.17 -1.68 8.41
CA ARG A 262 -9.98 -0.46 8.56
C ARG A 262 -9.74 0.55 7.44
N PHE A 263 -8.60 0.45 6.77
CA PHE A 263 -8.27 1.20 5.56
C PHE A 263 -7.12 0.53 4.79
N GLU A 264 -7.18 0.56 3.46
CA GLU A 264 -6.07 0.21 2.57
C GLU A 264 -5.94 1.26 1.46
N GLY A 265 -4.72 1.72 1.23
CA GLY A 265 -4.43 2.61 0.09
C GLY A 265 -4.45 1.88 -1.25
N TYR A 266 -4.14 0.57 -1.25
CA TYR A 266 -4.31 -0.36 -2.37
C TYR A 266 -4.66 -1.77 -1.89
N GLY A 267 -3.89 -2.31 -0.92
CA GLY A 267 -4.03 -3.68 -0.44
C GLY A 267 -3.20 -4.67 -1.25
N MET A 268 -1.89 -4.49 -1.30
CA MET A 268 -0.99 -5.37 -2.07
C MET A 268 -1.14 -6.85 -1.70
N ALA A 269 -1.29 -7.17 -0.41
CA ALA A 269 -1.49 -8.56 0.03
C ALA A 269 -2.80 -9.17 -0.49
N LEU A 270 -3.85 -8.34 -0.69
CA LEU A 270 -5.11 -8.76 -1.32
C LEU A 270 -4.90 -9.05 -2.81
N ALA A 271 -4.19 -8.18 -3.53
CA ALA A 271 -3.85 -8.40 -4.93
C ALA A 271 -2.99 -9.66 -5.13
N GLU A 272 -2.03 -9.89 -4.24
CA GLU A 272 -1.20 -11.12 -4.22
C GLU A 272 -2.05 -12.36 -3.96
N ALA A 273 -2.99 -12.31 -3.01
CA ALA A 273 -3.93 -13.41 -2.77
C ALA A 273 -4.76 -13.74 -4.02
N ILE A 274 -5.28 -12.71 -4.70
CA ILE A 274 -5.96 -12.85 -5.99
C ILE A 274 -5.01 -13.47 -7.03
N GLY A 275 -3.75 -13.01 -7.09
CA GLY A 275 -2.71 -13.57 -7.96
C GLY A 275 -2.51 -15.08 -7.76
N HIS A 276 -2.54 -15.54 -6.52
CA HIS A 276 -2.46 -16.95 -6.15
C HIS A 276 -3.80 -17.71 -6.30
N GLY A 277 -4.87 -17.04 -6.74
CA GLY A 277 -6.19 -17.64 -6.92
C GLY A 277 -6.90 -17.96 -5.61
N LEU A 278 -6.58 -17.25 -4.52
CA LEU A 278 -7.27 -17.41 -3.25
C LEU A 278 -8.56 -16.57 -3.21
N PRO A 279 -9.68 -17.14 -2.75
CA PRO A 279 -10.84 -16.35 -2.38
C PRO A 279 -10.51 -15.44 -1.21
N VAL A 280 -11.03 -14.21 -1.26
CA VAL A 280 -10.73 -13.18 -0.27
C VAL A 280 -11.93 -12.91 0.63
N VAL A 281 -11.70 -12.81 1.95
CA VAL A 281 -12.63 -12.18 2.89
C VAL A 281 -12.01 -10.91 3.42
N SER A 282 -12.66 -9.76 3.23
CA SER A 282 -12.10 -8.46 3.65
C SER A 282 -13.20 -7.44 3.92
N THR A 283 -12.82 -6.18 4.10
CA THR A 283 -13.73 -5.07 4.35
C THR A 283 -13.93 -4.21 3.10
N ARG A 284 -14.97 -3.34 3.09
CA ARG A 284 -15.17 -2.32 2.05
C ARG A 284 -14.43 -1.01 2.37
N ALA A 285 -13.20 -1.10 2.88
CA ALA A 285 -12.44 0.06 3.33
C ALA A 285 -11.41 0.52 2.28
N GLY A 286 -11.33 1.83 2.04
CA GLY A 286 -10.35 2.42 1.11
C GLY A 286 -10.42 1.81 -0.28
N ALA A 287 -9.29 1.31 -0.79
CA ALA A 287 -9.15 0.72 -2.11
C ALA A 287 -9.49 -0.78 -2.19
N ILE A 288 -9.91 -1.42 -1.10
CA ILE A 288 -10.21 -2.86 -1.10
C ILE A 288 -11.25 -3.24 -2.17
N PRO A 289 -12.38 -2.49 -2.33
CA PRO A 289 -13.34 -2.78 -3.39
C PRO A 289 -12.81 -2.60 -4.82
N ASP A 290 -11.77 -1.76 -5.00
CA ASP A 290 -11.12 -1.57 -6.30
C ASP A 290 -10.08 -2.69 -6.59
N THR A 291 -9.57 -3.34 -5.54
CA THR A 291 -8.53 -4.38 -5.62
C THR A 291 -9.11 -5.80 -5.67
N VAL A 292 -10.19 -6.05 -4.92
CA VAL A 292 -10.85 -7.36 -4.84
C VAL A 292 -12.12 -7.36 -5.68
N PRO A 293 -12.16 -8.10 -6.80
CA PRO A 293 -13.36 -8.23 -7.61
C PRO A 293 -14.54 -8.79 -6.80
N ALA A 294 -15.75 -8.31 -7.06
CA ALA A 294 -16.95 -8.68 -6.31
C ALA A 294 -17.30 -10.17 -6.37
N ASP A 295 -16.80 -10.87 -7.39
CA ASP A 295 -17.00 -12.30 -7.63
C ASP A 295 -15.82 -13.17 -7.19
N ALA A 296 -14.72 -12.55 -6.70
CA ALA A 296 -13.52 -13.23 -6.19
C ALA A 296 -13.39 -13.16 -4.65
N GLY A 297 -14.29 -12.45 -3.96
CA GLY A 297 -14.24 -12.31 -2.51
C GLY A 297 -15.57 -11.90 -1.88
N LEU A 298 -15.61 -11.95 -0.56
CA LEU A 298 -16.71 -11.44 0.26
C LEU A 298 -16.21 -10.22 1.03
N LEU A 299 -16.81 -9.05 0.75
CA LEU A 299 -16.46 -7.80 1.41
C LEU A 299 -17.57 -7.38 2.38
N VAL A 300 -17.20 -7.07 3.61
CA VAL A 300 -18.11 -6.62 4.68
C VAL A 300 -17.86 -5.16 5.04
N ALA A 301 -18.73 -4.55 5.84
CA ALA A 301 -18.46 -3.21 6.37
C ALA A 301 -17.22 -3.24 7.29
N PRO A 302 -16.40 -2.19 7.32
CA PRO A 302 -15.36 -2.04 8.34
C PRO A 302 -15.98 -2.11 9.74
N ASP A 303 -15.21 -2.65 10.69
CA ASP A 303 -15.61 -2.82 12.11
C ASP A 303 -16.85 -3.70 12.36
N ASP A 304 -17.38 -4.39 11.33
CA ASP A 304 -18.49 -5.33 11.47
C ASP A 304 -17.98 -6.77 11.67
N THR A 305 -17.69 -7.10 12.93
CA THR A 305 -17.22 -8.43 13.34
C THR A 305 -18.25 -9.53 13.05
N ILE A 306 -19.55 -9.23 13.12
CA ILE A 306 -20.61 -10.21 12.88
C ILE A 306 -20.64 -10.58 11.39
N ALA A 307 -20.66 -9.60 10.51
CA ALA A 307 -20.62 -9.84 9.07
C ALA A 307 -19.33 -10.55 8.64
N LEU A 308 -18.18 -10.20 9.27
CA LEU A 308 -16.90 -10.87 9.03
C LEU A 308 -16.97 -12.36 9.40
N ALA A 309 -17.52 -12.68 10.57
CA ALA A 309 -17.73 -14.06 11.01
C ALA A 309 -18.66 -14.82 10.07
N GLN A 310 -19.75 -14.20 9.63
CA GLN A 310 -20.69 -14.82 8.66
C GLN A 310 -20.02 -15.09 7.31
N ALA A 311 -19.25 -14.16 6.78
CA ALA A 311 -18.49 -14.33 5.53
C ALA A 311 -17.47 -15.47 5.65
N LEU A 312 -16.73 -15.54 6.75
CA LEU A 312 -15.79 -16.63 7.03
C LEU A 312 -16.52 -17.98 7.18
N ARG A 313 -17.62 -18.03 7.95
CA ARG A 313 -18.44 -19.23 8.14
C ARG A 313 -18.91 -19.80 6.79
N ARG A 314 -19.38 -18.92 5.91
CA ARG A 314 -19.83 -19.29 4.56
C ARG A 314 -18.70 -19.93 3.76
N LEU A 315 -17.51 -19.32 3.71
CA LEU A 315 -16.41 -19.87 2.90
C LEU A 315 -15.75 -21.10 3.54
N ILE A 316 -15.70 -21.19 4.86
CA ILE A 316 -15.18 -22.38 5.55
C ILE A 316 -16.14 -23.57 5.34
N GLY A 317 -17.45 -23.33 5.44
CA GLY A 317 -18.46 -24.39 5.38
C GLY A 317 -18.88 -24.80 3.98
N ASP A 318 -18.72 -23.96 2.95
CA ASP A 318 -19.15 -24.23 1.59
C ASP A 318 -17.97 -24.40 0.62
N PRO A 319 -17.54 -25.64 0.33
CA PRO A 319 -16.45 -25.90 -0.60
C PRO A 319 -16.79 -25.58 -2.06
N LEU A 320 -18.08 -25.54 -2.45
CA LEU A 320 -18.47 -25.14 -3.81
C LEU A 320 -18.31 -23.65 -4.01
N GLU A 321 -18.78 -22.86 -3.05
CA GLU A 321 -18.62 -21.42 -3.07
C GLU A 321 -17.14 -21.03 -3.03
N ARG A 322 -16.36 -21.66 -2.17
CA ARG A 322 -14.91 -21.42 -2.07
C ARG A 322 -14.21 -21.69 -3.40
N ARG A 323 -14.53 -22.83 -4.07
CA ARG A 323 -13.98 -23.13 -5.41
C ARG A 323 -14.42 -22.15 -6.47
N ARG A 324 -15.68 -21.70 -6.43
CA ARG A 324 -16.21 -20.70 -7.35
C ARG A 324 -15.44 -19.39 -7.25
N LEU A 325 -15.27 -18.85 -6.04
CA LEU A 325 -14.52 -17.63 -5.81
C LEU A 325 -13.03 -17.78 -6.17
N ALA A 326 -12.41 -18.93 -5.87
CA ALA A 326 -11.04 -19.22 -6.27
C ALA A 326 -10.85 -19.25 -7.79
N THR A 327 -11.83 -19.78 -8.54
CA THR A 327 -11.80 -19.77 -10.01
C THR A 327 -11.88 -18.34 -10.54
N ASN A 328 -12.74 -17.52 -9.97
CA ASN A 328 -12.88 -16.13 -10.35
C ASN A 328 -11.64 -15.29 -9.96
N ALA A 329 -11.03 -15.57 -8.80
CA ALA A 329 -9.76 -14.95 -8.40
C ALA A 329 -8.65 -15.26 -9.43
N ARG A 330 -8.52 -16.51 -9.89
CA ARG A 330 -7.58 -16.88 -10.96
C ARG A 330 -7.85 -16.16 -12.27
N ALA A 331 -9.11 -16.00 -12.65
CA ALA A 331 -9.47 -15.23 -13.85
C ALA A 331 -9.14 -13.74 -13.70
N ALA A 332 -9.38 -13.17 -12.52
CA ALA A 332 -9.05 -11.78 -12.20
C ALA A 332 -7.54 -11.54 -12.15
N ALA A 333 -6.74 -12.51 -11.71
CA ALA A 333 -5.29 -12.43 -11.66
C ALA A 333 -4.67 -12.07 -13.02
N ALA A 334 -5.26 -12.56 -14.12
CA ALA A 334 -4.82 -12.26 -15.48
C ALA A 334 -5.05 -10.79 -15.89
N GLN A 335 -5.85 -10.03 -15.14
CA GLN A 335 -6.15 -8.62 -15.39
C GLN A 335 -5.35 -7.68 -14.47
N LEU A 336 -4.59 -8.22 -13.52
CA LEU A 336 -3.74 -7.40 -12.66
C LEU A 336 -2.58 -6.82 -13.49
N PRO A 337 -2.21 -5.54 -13.28
CA PRO A 337 -1.10 -4.93 -14.00
C PRO A 337 0.22 -5.63 -13.66
N THR A 338 1.12 -5.68 -14.62
CA THR A 338 2.53 -6.04 -14.35
C THR A 338 3.29 -4.84 -13.79
N TRP A 339 4.42 -5.08 -13.13
CA TRP A 339 5.30 -4.00 -12.68
C TRP A 339 5.83 -3.15 -13.84
N GLN A 340 6.04 -3.76 -15.01
CA GLN A 340 6.43 -3.02 -16.22
C GLN A 340 5.33 -2.06 -16.69
N ASP A 341 4.06 -2.47 -16.64
CA ASP A 341 2.94 -1.60 -17.02
C ASP A 341 2.83 -0.43 -16.03
N SER A 342 2.95 -0.70 -14.74
CA SER A 342 2.97 0.33 -13.70
C SER A 342 4.09 1.34 -13.92
N ALA A 343 5.31 0.87 -14.20
CA ALA A 343 6.44 1.76 -14.46
C ALA A 343 6.29 2.58 -15.76
N ARG A 344 5.69 2.01 -16.82
CA ARG A 344 5.38 2.79 -18.04
C ARG A 344 4.38 3.91 -17.76
N LEU A 345 3.33 3.63 -16.95
CA LEU A 345 2.37 4.66 -16.53
C LEU A 345 3.05 5.72 -15.67
N PHE A 346 3.91 5.30 -14.74
CA PHE A 346 4.67 6.21 -13.88
C PHE A 346 5.59 7.11 -14.70
N ALA A 347 6.36 6.54 -15.62
CA ALA A 347 7.21 7.29 -16.56
C ALA A 347 6.42 8.29 -17.38
N GLY A 348 5.25 7.88 -17.90
CA GLY A 348 4.35 8.75 -18.65
C GLY A 348 3.83 9.93 -17.81
N ALA A 349 3.54 9.72 -16.52
CA ALA A 349 3.15 10.80 -15.61
C ALA A 349 4.27 11.83 -15.42
N ILE A 350 5.53 11.38 -15.28
CA ILE A 350 6.70 12.29 -15.17
C ILE A 350 6.93 13.06 -16.47
N GLN A 351 6.82 12.40 -17.63
CA GLN A 351 7.07 13.02 -18.94
C GLN A 351 6.06 14.14 -19.26
N LYS A 352 4.79 14.00 -18.85
CA LYS A 352 3.77 15.06 -19.00
C LYS A 352 4.21 16.38 -18.35
N ILE A 353 4.86 16.33 -17.20
CA ILE A 353 5.32 17.50 -16.47
C ILE A 353 6.44 18.23 -17.24
N ARG A 354 7.38 17.48 -17.83
CA ARG A 354 8.49 18.05 -18.62
C ARG A 354 7.98 18.77 -19.86
N PHE A 355 6.98 18.22 -20.53
CA PHE A 355 6.39 18.81 -21.71
C PHE A 355 5.66 20.14 -21.41
N THR A 356 4.94 20.19 -20.31
CA THR A 356 4.22 21.39 -19.87
C THR A 356 5.17 22.52 -19.47
N ALA A 357 6.30 22.19 -18.83
CA ALA A 357 7.33 23.19 -18.47
C ALA A 357 8.04 23.77 -19.70
N ALA A 358 8.35 22.94 -20.71
CA ALA A 358 9.00 23.38 -21.94
C ALA A 358 8.11 24.32 -22.78
N THR A 359 6.80 24.04 -22.87
CA THR A 359 5.83 24.88 -23.59
C THR A 359 5.56 26.20 -22.88
N ALA A 360 5.63 26.25 -21.55
CA ALA A 360 5.51 27.50 -20.78
C ALA A 360 6.73 28.43 -20.93
N SER A 361 7.93 27.86 -21.10
CA SER A 361 9.16 28.62 -21.33
C SER A 361 9.26 29.16 -22.77
N GLY A 362 8.71 28.46 -23.77
CA GLY A 362 8.72 28.86 -25.17
C GLY A 362 7.73 29.97 -25.55
N LYS A 363 6.78 30.33 -24.64
CA LYS A 363 5.83 31.44 -24.86
C LYS A 363 6.29 32.78 -24.30
N LYS A 364 7.50 32.86 -23.72
CA LYS A 364 8.10 34.09 -23.16
C LYS A 364 9.29 34.59 -23.98
N ALA A 365 9.53 34.09 -25.18
CA ALA A 365 10.54 34.56 -26.12
C ALA A 365 9.92 35.37 -27.27
#